data_82b466ffc62b79cbad219ee9824808b9
#
_entry.id   82b466ffc62b79cbad219ee9824808b9
#
_cell.length_a   1.000
_cell.length_b   1.000
_cell.length_c   1.000
_cell.angle_alpha   90.00
_cell.angle_beta   90.00
_cell.angle_gamma   90.00
#
_symmetry.space_group_name_H-M   'P 1'
#
loop_
_entity.id
_entity.type
_entity.pdbx_description
1 polymer ?
#
loop_
_entity_poly.entity_id
_entity_poly.type
_entity_poly.pdbx_seq_one_letter_code
_entity_poly.pdbx_strand_id
1 'polypeptide(L)' 'RSSVAVEGERVRLTFRIDRDAGSHLLETPLSSDQQVIERDGDTLEITATVVDSAMLEWWLRGFGDSVSAIRKRCVR' A
#
# COMPACT_ATOMS: atom_id res chain seq x y z
N ARG A 1 21.64 9.71 15.07
CA ARG A 1 21.13 9.64 14.85
C ARG A 1 20.30 10.02 14.69
N SER A 2 19.99 10.08 14.57
CA SER A 2 19.23 10.40 14.34
C SER A 2 18.29 10.50 14.40
N SER A 3 17.89 10.42 14.51
CA SER A 3 16.99 10.43 14.48
C SER A 3 16.11 10.96 14.30
N VAL A 4 15.87 11.18 14.17
CA VAL A 4 15.12 11.74 13.93
C VAL A 4 13.97 11.58 13.57
N ALA A 5 13.44 11.62 13.44
CA ALA A 5 12.39 11.67 13.11
C ALA A 5 11.66 11.30 12.50
N VAL A 6 11.30 11.12 12.47
CA VAL A 6 10.83 10.67 11.75
C VAL A 6 9.63 10.35 11.58
N GLU A 7 9.01 10.88 10.95
CA GLU A 7 7.91 10.59 10.59
C GLU A 7 7.91 9.59 9.77
N GLY A 8 7.56 8.61 9.82
CA GLY A 8 7.50 7.76 8.91
C GLY A 8 8.35 6.64 9.01
N GLU A 9 8.09 5.60 9.64
CA GLU A 9 8.83 4.38 9.58
C GLU A 9 8.41 3.64 8.35
N ARG A 10 9.29 2.82 7.84
CA ARG A 10 8.94 1.98 6.71
C ARG A 10 8.11 0.82 7.19
N VAL A 11 7.04 0.55 6.49
CA VAL A 11 6.18 -0.57 6.80
C VAL A 11 5.88 -1.32 5.52
N ARG A 12 5.64 -2.61 5.65
CA ARG A 12 5.18 -3.40 4.52
C ARG A 12 3.67 -3.34 4.51
N LEU A 13 3.15 -2.66 3.54
CA LEU A 13 1.72 -2.45 3.40
C LEU A 13 1.14 -3.52 2.50
N THR A 14 0.09 -4.18 2.96
CA THR A 14 -0.62 -5.17 2.15
C THR A 14 -2.09 -4.81 2.19
N PHE A 15 -2.72 -4.81 1.04
CA PHE A 15 -4.13 -4.52 0.98
C PHE A 15 -4.71 -5.14 -0.28
N ARG A 16 -6.03 -5.27 -0.29
CA ARG A 16 -6.74 -5.76 -1.45
C ARG A 16 -7.45 -4.61 -2.11
N ILE A 17 -7.47 -4.61 -3.41
CA ILE A 17 -8.05 -3.51 -4.16
C ILE A 17 -8.71 -4.09 -5.40
N ASP A 18 -9.79 -3.44 -5.84
CA ASP A 18 -10.46 -3.85 -7.05
C ASP A 18 -9.51 -3.75 -8.23
N ARG A 19 -9.68 -4.62 -9.18
CA ARG A 19 -8.82 -4.64 -10.35
C ARG A 19 -8.83 -3.30 -11.08
N ASP A 20 -10.00 -2.69 -11.21
CA ASP A 20 -10.09 -1.42 -11.90
C ASP A 20 -9.29 -0.35 -11.19
N ALA A 21 -9.45 -0.23 -9.90
CA ALA A 21 -8.70 0.77 -9.13
C ALA A 21 -7.24 0.40 -9.05
N GLY A 22 -6.95 -0.88 -8.96
CA GLY A 22 -5.58 -1.34 -8.82
C GLY A 22 -4.77 -1.22 -10.08
N SER A 23 -5.43 -1.10 -11.23
CA SER A 23 -4.69 -1.01 -12.47
C SER A 23 -3.77 0.21 -12.50
N HIS A 24 -4.17 1.27 -11.83
CA HIS A 24 -3.33 2.45 -11.76
C HIS A 24 -2.02 2.17 -11.04
N LEU A 25 -2.06 1.28 -10.06
CA LEU A 25 -0.86 0.94 -9.31
C LEU A 25 0.05 0.04 -10.11
N LEU A 26 -0.47 -0.65 -11.10
CA LEU A 26 0.37 -1.44 -11.96
C LEU A 26 1.23 -0.55 -12.83
N GLU A 27 0.69 0.61 -13.20
CA GLU A 27 1.44 1.55 -14.02
C GLU A 27 2.33 2.43 -13.16
N THR A 28 1.89 2.74 -11.95
CA THR A 28 2.63 3.61 -11.06
C THR A 28 2.77 2.93 -9.72
N PRO A 29 3.74 2.02 -9.57
CA PRO A 29 3.88 1.25 -8.33
C PRO A 29 4.16 2.13 -7.14
N LEU A 30 3.74 1.66 -5.97
CA LEU A 30 3.99 2.37 -4.73
C LEU A 30 5.47 2.39 -4.38
N SER A 31 6.17 1.34 -4.72
CA SER A 31 7.58 1.24 -4.43
C SER A 31 8.21 0.28 -5.41
N SER A 32 9.54 0.25 -5.43
CA SER A 32 10.24 -0.63 -6.36
C SER A 32 10.04 -2.10 -6.03
N ASP A 33 9.65 -2.41 -4.80
CA ASP A 33 9.45 -3.81 -4.41
C ASP A 33 7.97 -4.18 -4.38
N GLN A 34 7.12 -3.40 -5.04
CA GLN A 34 5.71 -3.69 -5.06
C GLN A 34 5.44 -5.04 -5.71
N GLN A 35 4.59 -5.83 -5.10
CA GLN A 35 4.16 -7.10 -5.64
C GLN A 35 2.66 -7.10 -5.77
N VAL A 36 2.17 -7.72 -6.82
CA VAL A 36 0.75 -7.78 -7.08
C VAL A 36 0.37 -9.24 -7.29
N ILE A 37 -0.63 -9.70 -6.56
CA ILE A 37 -1.11 -11.07 -6.65
C ILE A 37 -2.60 -11.00 -6.96
N GLU A 38 -3.02 -11.70 -8.00
CA GLU A 38 -4.44 -11.78 -8.30
C GLU A 38 -5.09 -12.75 -7.34
N ARG A 39 -6.16 -12.32 -6.74
CA ARG A 39 -6.88 -13.17 -5.80
C ARG A 39 -8.12 -13.75 -6.44
N ASP A 40 -9.25 -13.02 -6.35
CA ASP A 40 -10.45 -13.55 -6.93
C ASP A 40 -10.66 -12.82 -8.21
N GLY A 41 -10.59 -13.18 -9.25
CA GLY A 41 -10.89 -12.57 -10.53
C GLY A 41 -10.81 -11.04 -10.57
N ASP A 42 -11.56 -10.37 -9.72
CA ASP A 42 -11.63 -8.93 -9.78
C ASP A 42 -10.88 -8.24 -8.67
N THR A 43 -10.12 -8.97 -7.87
CA THR A 43 -9.44 -8.40 -6.72
C THR A 43 -7.94 -8.66 -6.83
N LEU A 44 -7.17 -7.65 -6.55
CA LEU A 44 -5.72 -7.76 -6.52
C LEU A 44 -5.24 -7.55 -5.09
N GLU A 45 -4.23 -8.30 -4.71
CA GLU A 45 -3.59 -8.09 -3.42
C GLU A 45 -2.23 -7.45 -3.68
N ILE A 46 -2.02 -6.28 -3.13
CA ILE A 46 -0.81 -5.51 -3.39
C ILE A 46 0.00 -5.40 -2.13
N THR A 47 1.29 -5.67 -2.24
CA THR A 47 2.22 -5.58 -1.13
C THR A 47 3.37 -4.68 -1.57
N ALA A 48 3.69 -3.70 -0.74
CA ALA A 48 4.78 -2.79 -1.04
C ALA A 48 5.33 -2.22 0.25
N THR A 49 6.60 -1.86 0.23
CA THR A 49 7.22 -1.22 1.39
C THR A 49 7.09 0.27 1.19
N VAL A 50 6.41 0.93 2.12
CA VAL A 50 6.14 2.35 2.01
C VAL A 50 6.41 3.01 3.36
N VAL A 51 6.41 4.33 3.34
CA VAL A 51 6.59 5.09 4.57
C VAL A 51 5.22 5.29 5.20
N ASP A 52 5.11 4.94 6.48
CA ASP A 52 3.86 5.07 7.20
C ASP A 52 3.70 6.52 7.60
N SER A 53 2.79 7.21 6.98
CA SER A 53 2.58 8.63 7.23
C SER A 53 1.11 8.96 7.11
N ALA A 54 0.76 10.16 7.52
CA ALA A 54 -0.61 10.62 7.41
C ALA A 54 -1.02 10.70 5.93
N MET A 55 -0.09 11.02 5.07
CA MET A 55 -0.39 11.06 3.65
C MET A 55 -0.77 9.69 3.12
N LEU A 56 -0.14 8.65 3.62
CA LEU A 56 -0.47 7.31 3.21
C LEU A 56 -1.90 6.96 3.59
N GLU A 57 -2.30 7.29 4.81
CA GLU A 57 -3.66 7.02 5.23
C GLU A 57 -4.66 7.80 4.41
N TRP A 58 -4.34 9.04 4.14
CA TRP A 58 -5.20 9.88 3.34
C TRP A 58 -5.36 9.31 1.94
N TRP A 59 -4.24 8.84 1.38
CA TRP A 59 -4.24 8.23 0.07
C TRP A 59 -5.11 6.98 0.03
N LEU A 60 -5.01 6.14 1.07
CA LEU A 60 -5.81 4.93 1.14
C LEU A 60 -7.29 5.27 1.25
N ARG A 61 -7.63 6.31 1.98
CA ARG A 61 -9.02 6.70 2.11
C ARG A 61 -9.60 7.15 0.79
N GLY A 62 -8.75 7.65 -0.07
CA GLY A 62 -9.21 8.11 -1.38
C GLY A 62 -9.79 7.00 -2.23
N PHE A 63 -9.44 5.75 -1.93
CA PHE A 63 -10.00 4.64 -2.68
C PHE A 63 -11.35 4.19 -2.13
N GLY A 64 -11.70 4.62 -0.93
CA GLY A 64 -12.98 4.25 -0.35
C GLY A 64 -13.15 2.76 -0.23
N ASP A 65 -14.24 2.24 -0.74
CA ASP A 65 -14.55 0.83 -0.62
C ASP A 65 -13.74 -0.04 -1.57
N SER A 66 -12.99 0.56 -2.47
CA SER A 66 -12.19 -0.22 -3.41
C SER A 66 -11.05 -0.94 -2.71
N VAL A 67 -10.64 -0.45 -1.55
CA VAL A 67 -9.51 -1.02 -0.81
C VAL A 67 -10.03 -1.67 0.46
N SER A 68 -9.53 -2.85 0.77
CA SER A 68 -9.94 -3.54 1.98
C SER A 68 -8.78 -4.38 2.50
N ALA A 69 -8.97 -5.00 3.64
CA ALA A 69 -7.99 -5.89 4.25
C ALA A 69 -6.62 -5.22 4.37
N ILE A 70 -6.61 -3.97 4.79
CA ILE A 70 -5.37 -3.22 4.90
C ILE A 70 -4.57 -3.72 6.09
N ARG A 71 -3.30 -4.03 5.86
CA ARG A 71 -2.40 -4.48 6.91
C ARG A 71 -1.09 -3.76 6.79
N LYS A 72 -0.51 -3.40 7.90
CA LYS A 72 0.79 -2.79 7.94
C LYS A 72 1.67 -3.60 8.87
N ARG A 73 2.90 -3.81 8.44
CA ARG A 73 3.85 -4.56 9.23
C ARG A 73 5.15 -3.79 9.25
N CYS A 74 5.71 -3.60 10.42
CA CYS A 74 6.97 -2.89 10.53
C CYS A 74 8.08 -3.66 9.83
N VAL A 75 8.91 -2.92 9.13
CA VAL A 75 10.04 -3.51 8.44
C VAL A 75 11.29 -3.01 9.13
N ARG A 76 12.15 -3.94 9.48
CA ARG A 76 13.35 -3.54 10.15
C ARG A 76 14.54 -3.70 9.32
#